data_eaa0e3975c778878104dc14c0081f71d
#
_entry.id   eaa0e3975c778878104dc14c0081f71d
#
_cell.length_a   1.000
_cell.length_b   1.000
_cell.length_c   1.000
_cell.angle_alpha   90.00
_cell.angle_beta   90.00
_cell.angle_gamma   90.00
#
_symmetry.space_group_name_H-M   'P 1'
#
loop_
_entity.id
_entity.type
_entity.pdbx_description
1 polymer ?
#
loop_
_entity_poly.entity_id
_entity_poly.type
_entity_poly.pdbx_seq_one_letter_code
_entity_poly.pdbx_strand_id
1 'polypeptide(L)'
;MLIHPWDASADSEWREWLSEHDFGQLIAGGRGRDLPVVTPAHFVFDGDRTIVTHLARPNPIWPLLEEHPRALLAVVGDYTYIRADWNTATDPAHGVPTSYYATVQLEGDVRLVDDAAAKAQLLDEQLRHFEPDGARAPVSATEAPDRRLLPGIRGIEFTVTGVRAKFKFGGNRTAEDRERIGARLAERDGPLDRAALAQLRRRS
;
A
#
# COMPACT_ATOMS: atom_id res chain seq x y z
N MET A 1 -12.74 -7.71 3.51
CA MET A 1 -11.63 -8.57 4.02
C MET A 1 -11.99 -9.07 5.41
N LEU A 2 -11.78 -10.35 5.71
CA LEU A 2 -11.93 -10.90 7.07
C LEU A 2 -10.68 -10.57 7.90
N ILE A 3 -10.88 -9.96 9.06
CA ILE A 3 -9.83 -9.62 10.01
C ILE A 3 -10.18 -10.27 11.35
N HIS A 4 -9.35 -11.19 11.82
CA HIS A 4 -9.48 -11.76 13.15
C HIS A 4 -8.85 -10.84 14.20
N PRO A 5 -9.25 -10.89 15.47
CA PRO A 5 -8.68 -10.03 16.52
C PRO A 5 -7.15 -10.10 16.63
N TRP A 6 -6.58 -11.28 16.43
CA TRP A 6 -5.14 -11.51 16.45
C TRP A 6 -4.38 -11.06 15.19
N ASP A 7 -5.10 -10.69 14.13
CA ASP A 7 -4.56 -10.13 12.88
C ASP A 7 -4.87 -8.62 12.75
N ALA A 8 -5.60 -8.05 13.71
CA ALA A 8 -5.94 -6.63 13.71
C ALA A 8 -4.70 -5.79 13.99
N SER A 9 -4.67 -4.62 13.39
CA SER A 9 -3.62 -3.62 13.55
C SER A 9 -4.09 -2.45 14.39
N ALA A 10 -3.21 -1.91 15.23
CA ALA A 10 -3.42 -0.60 15.84
C ALA A 10 -3.25 0.52 14.81
N ASP A 11 -3.81 1.70 15.10
CA ASP A 11 -3.71 2.85 14.19
C ASP A 11 -2.26 3.29 13.92
N SER A 12 -1.40 3.24 14.92
CA SER A 12 0.01 3.57 14.76
C SER A 12 0.74 2.55 13.87
N GLU A 13 0.40 1.26 13.99
CA GLU A 13 1.08 0.19 13.26
C GLU A 13 0.83 0.26 11.75
N TRP A 14 -0.43 0.42 11.31
CA TRP A 14 -0.70 0.50 9.87
C TRP A 14 -0.18 1.81 9.25
N ARG A 15 -0.12 2.92 10.01
CA ARG A 15 0.44 4.19 9.55
C ARG A 15 1.96 4.09 9.35
N GLU A 16 2.67 3.55 10.34
CA GLU A 16 4.10 3.28 10.24
C GLU A 16 4.42 2.37 9.05
N TRP A 17 3.67 1.27 8.93
CA TRP A 17 3.85 0.34 7.82
C TRP A 17 3.56 0.98 6.46
N LEU A 18 2.50 1.77 6.34
CA LEU A 18 2.14 2.43 5.09
C LEU A 18 3.16 3.49 4.67
N SER A 19 3.85 4.13 5.62
CA SER A 19 4.92 5.10 5.31
C SER A 19 6.15 4.46 4.64
N GLU A 20 6.30 3.15 4.79
CA GLU A 20 7.36 2.34 4.16
C GLU A 20 6.87 1.59 2.90
N HIS A 21 5.57 1.68 2.57
CA HIS A 21 4.93 0.95 1.47
C HIS A 21 4.10 1.92 0.62
N ASP A 22 4.77 2.60 -0.29
CA ASP A 22 4.29 3.72 -1.07
C ASP A 22 3.82 3.36 -2.50
N PHE A 23 3.53 2.07 -2.74
CA PHE A 23 2.99 1.56 -3.99
C PHE A 23 1.80 0.65 -3.75
N GLY A 24 0.69 0.89 -4.47
CA GLY A 24 -0.55 0.15 -4.27
C GLY A 24 -1.46 0.16 -5.49
N GLN A 25 -2.68 -0.30 -5.28
CA GLN A 25 -3.73 -0.37 -6.29
C GLN A 25 -4.81 0.66 -5.95
N LEU A 26 -4.96 1.69 -6.78
CA LEU A 26 -6.10 2.61 -6.72
C LEU A 26 -7.27 1.99 -7.48
N ILE A 27 -8.42 1.87 -6.83
CA ILE A 27 -9.58 1.13 -7.31
C ILE A 27 -10.80 2.04 -7.25
N ALA A 28 -11.45 2.23 -8.40
CA ALA A 28 -12.69 3.00 -8.50
C ALA A 28 -13.75 2.22 -9.26
N GLY A 29 -14.98 2.23 -8.73
CA GLY A 29 -16.18 1.73 -9.40
C GLY A 29 -16.95 2.87 -10.06
N GLY A 30 -17.92 2.55 -10.90
CA GLY A 30 -18.78 3.52 -11.57
C GLY A 30 -20.02 2.87 -12.18
N ARG A 31 -21.02 3.68 -12.52
CA ARG A 31 -22.25 3.19 -13.12
C ARG A 31 -21.99 2.53 -14.46
N GLY A 32 -22.78 1.50 -14.79
CA GLY A 32 -22.70 0.79 -16.06
C GLY A 32 -21.42 -0.03 -16.26
N ARG A 33 -20.70 -0.33 -15.17
CA ARG A 33 -19.51 -1.19 -15.16
C ARG A 33 -19.70 -2.36 -14.21
N ASP A 34 -19.49 -3.56 -14.69
CA ASP A 34 -19.55 -4.78 -13.88
C ASP A 34 -18.31 -4.94 -12.99
N LEU A 35 -17.16 -4.42 -13.47
CA LEU A 35 -15.89 -4.49 -12.76
C LEU A 35 -15.31 -3.09 -12.51
N PRO A 36 -14.66 -2.87 -11.36
CA PRO A 36 -13.96 -1.62 -11.10
C PRO A 36 -12.74 -1.47 -12.02
N VAL A 37 -12.29 -0.23 -12.21
CA VAL A 37 -10.96 0.05 -12.75
C VAL A 37 -9.96 -0.06 -11.62
N VAL A 38 -8.88 -0.80 -11.87
CA VAL A 38 -7.75 -0.98 -10.95
C VAL A 38 -6.50 -0.40 -11.61
N THR A 39 -5.87 0.56 -10.96
CA THR A 39 -4.66 1.23 -11.47
C THR A 39 -3.55 1.16 -10.44
N PRO A 40 -2.40 0.54 -10.76
CA PRO A 40 -1.21 0.63 -9.90
C PRO A 40 -0.74 2.09 -9.82
N ALA A 41 -0.39 2.53 -8.62
CA ALA A 41 0.06 3.88 -8.38
C ALA A 41 1.09 3.91 -7.24
N HIS A 42 2.16 4.68 -7.42
CA HIS A 42 2.96 5.14 -6.30
C HIS A 42 2.27 6.35 -5.66
N PHE A 43 2.49 6.55 -4.39
CA PHE A 43 1.84 7.62 -3.65
C PHE A 43 2.72 8.12 -2.49
N VAL A 44 2.41 9.30 -1.99
CA VAL A 44 2.96 9.82 -0.75
C VAL A 44 1.85 9.90 0.28
N PHE A 45 2.10 9.35 1.47
CA PHE A 45 1.21 9.41 2.62
C PHE A 45 1.77 10.40 3.65
N ASP A 46 0.94 11.33 4.13
CA ASP A 46 1.34 12.36 5.09
C ASP A 46 1.52 11.85 6.54
N GLY A 47 1.27 10.55 6.77
CA GLY A 47 1.32 9.93 8.10
C GLY A 47 0.01 10.06 8.89
N ASP A 48 -0.97 10.81 8.39
CA ASP A 48 -2.27 10.98 9.04
C ASP A 48 -3.45 10.54 8.15
N ARG A 49 -3.85 11.34 7.18
CA ARG A 49 -5.06 11.10 6.39
C ARG A 49 -4.93 11.43 4.91
N THR A 50 -3.88 12.10 4.50
CA THR A 50 -3.78 12.57 3.12
C THR A 50 -2.81 11.72 2.33
N ILE A 51 -3.24 11.34 1.15
CA ILE A 51 -2.41 10.64 0.17
C ILE A 51 -2.42 11.45 -1.12
N VAL A 52 -1.24 11.68 -1.68
CA VAL A 52 -1.11 12.34 -2.97
C VAL A 52 -0.47 11.41 -3.98
N THR A 53 -1.04 11.41 -5.19
CA THR A 53 -0.50 10.67 -6.34
C THR A 53 -0.86 11.37 -7.63
N HIS A 54 -0.25 10.94 -8.73
CA HIS A 54 -0.66 11.35 -10.07
C HIS A 54 -0.74 10.16 -11.01
N LEU A 55 -1.57 10.29 -12.03
CA LEU A 55 -1.70 9.30 -13.09
C LEU A 55 -1.69 9.99 -14.46
N ALA A 56 -1.32 9.23 -15.48
CA ALA A 56 -1.40 9.70 -16.84
C ALA A 56 -2.81 10.15 -17.22
N ARG A 57 -2.94 11.24 -17.98
CA ARG A 57 -4.24 11.79 -18.41
C ARG A 57 -5.13 10.81 -19.16
N PRO A 58 -4.65 9.89 -20.01
CA PRO A 58 -5.50 8.90 -20.65
C PRO A 58 -5.91 7.71 -19.79
N ASN A 59 -5.68 7.74 -18.46
CA ASN A 59 -6.05 6.64 -17.59
C ASN A 59 -7.58 6.46 -17.54
N PRO A 60 -8.10 5.22 -17.65
CA PRO A 60 -9.53 4.94 -17.66
C PRO A 60 -10.25 5.16 -16.32
N ILE A 61 -9.53 5.47 -15.25
CA ILE A 61 -10.11 5.72 -13.92
C ILE A 61 -10.82 7.08 -13.83
N TRP A 62 -10.43 8.06 -14.66
CA TRP A 62 -10.91 9.44 -14.53
C TRP A 62 -12.42 9.62 -14.62
N PRO A 63 -13.13 9.04 -15.62
CA PRO A 63 -14.57 9.18 -15.69
C PRO A 63 -15.28 8.63 -14.43
N LEU A 64 -14.71 7.63 -13.76
CA LEU A 64 -15.29 7.05 -12.56
C LEU A 64 -15.13 7.97 -11.36
N LEU A 65 -13.93 8.58 -11.21
CA LEU A 65 -13.66 9.54 -10.15
C LEU A 65 -14.39 10.88 -10.36
N GLU A 66 -14.67 11.26 -11.61
CA GLU A 66 -15.51 12.42 -11.93
C GLU A 66 -17.00 12.16 -11.61
N GLU A 67 -17.48 10.96 -11.86
CA GLU A 67 -18.85 10.54 -11.55
C GLU A 67 -19.05 10.36 -10.04
N HIS A 68 -18.11 9.71 -9.39
CA HIS A 68 -18.13 9.40 -7.96
C HIS A 68 -16.75 9.59 -7.36
N PRO A 69 -16.49 10.73 -6.70
CA PRO A 69 -15.15 11.09 -6.21
C PRO A 69 -14.76 10.31 -4.95
N ARG A 70 -14.83 8.99 -5.02
CA ARG A 70 -14.41 8.05 -3.97
C ARG A 70 -13.65 6.89 -4.58
N ALA A 71 -12.66 6.39 -3.83
CA ALA A 71 -11.86 5.25 -4.24
C ALA A 71 -11.45 4.38 -3.05
N LEU A 72 -10.95 3.20 -3.37
CA LEU A 72 -10.22 2.33 -2.47
C LEU A 72 -8.75 2.33 -2.89
N LEU A 73 -7.84 2.60 -1.96
CA LEU A 73 -6.42 2.31 -2.15
C LEU A 73 -6.07 1.04 -1.39
N ALA A 74 -5.58 0.03 -2.08
CA ALA A 74 -5.19 -1.25 -1.50
C ALA A 74 -3.69 -1.47 -1.63
N VAL A 75 -3.01 -1.67 -0.49
CA VAL A 75 -1.59 -1.98 -0.42
C VAL A 75 -1.43 -3.36 0.20
N VAL A 76 -0.56 -4.18 -0.38
CA VAL A 76 -0.21 -5.52 0.12
C VAL A 76 1.30 -5.64 0.13
N GLY A 77 1.87 -6.06 1.24
CA GLY A 77 3.30 -6.25 1.38
C GLY A 77 3.66 -7.32 2.41
N ASP A 78 4.96 -7.45 2.67
CA ASP A 78 5.54 -8.38 3.64
C ASP A 78 5.04 -9.82 3.47
N TYR A 79 4.72 -10.20 2.23
CA TYR A 79 4.16 -11.52 1.93
C TYR A 79 5.23 -12.59 1.94
N THR A 80 4.90 -13.73 2.59
CA THR A 80 5.65 -14.98 2.41
C THR A 80 4.74 -16.19 2.60
N TYR A 81 5.10 -17.30 1.97
CA TYR A 81 4.42 -18.58 2.13
C TYR A 81 5.05 -19.39 3.27
N ILE A 82 4.21 -19.83 4.21
CA ILE A 82 4.59 -20.70 5.32
C ILE A 82 4.24 -22.14 4.96
N ARG A 83 5.26 -22.99 4.92
CA ARG A 83 5.13 -24.39 4.56
C ARG A 83 4.30 -25.16 5.59
N ALA A 84 3.67 -26.23 5.13
CA ALA A 84 2.86 -27.10 5.98
C ALA A 84 3.67 -27.71 7.13
N ASP A 85 4.86 -28.20 6.82
CA ASP A 85 5.78 -28.84 7.76
C ASP A 85 6.38 -27.88 8.81
N TRP A 86 6.29 -26.56 8.58
CA TRP A 86 6.71 -25.54 9.56
C TRP A 86 5.59 -25.17 10.53
N ASN A 87 4.34 -25.37 10.09
CA ASN A 87 3.14 -24.87 10.76
C ASN A 87 2.46 -25.94 11.62
N THR A 88 3.25 -26.85 12.17
CA THR A 88 2.80 -27.90 13.09
C THR A 88 3.86 -28.15 14.17
N ALA A 89 3.39 -28.49 15.37
CA ALA A 89 4.26 -28.90 16.50
C ALA A 89 4.43 -30.43 16.58
N THR A 90 3.62 -31.20 15.85
CA THR A 90 3.57 -32.66 16.01
C THR A 90 4.05 -33.36 14.73
N ASP A 91 3.16 -33.64 13.80
CA ASP A 91 3.47 -34.40 12.59
C ASP A 91 3.56 -33.48 11.37
N PRO A 92 4.74 -33.32 10.75
CA PRO A 92 4.91 -32.50 9.55
C PRO A 92 4.02 -32.91 8.37
N ALA A 93 3.61 -34.18 8.30
CA ALA A 93 2.74 -34.71 7.25
C ALA A 93 1.31 -34.13 7.34
N HIS A 94 0.91 -33.67 8.51
CA HIS A 94 -0.43 -33.14 8.78
C HIS A 94 -0.45 -31.64 9.06
N GLY A 95 0.65 -30.94 8.81
CA GLY A 95 0.72 -29.49 8.91
C GLY A 95 -0.16 -28.77 7.89
N VAL A 96 -0.64 -27.58 8.23
CA VAL A 96 -1.48 -26.77 7.34
C VAL A 96 -0.68 -25.57 6.84
N PRO A 97 -0.44 -25.44 5.53
CA PRO A 97 0.29 -24.29 5.00
C PRO A 97 -0.55 -23.03 5.12
N THR A 98 0.13 -21.87 5.13
CA THR A 98 -0.56 -20.58 5.14
C THR A 98 0.28 -19.51 4.47
N SER A 99 -0.32 -18.34 4.25
CA SER A 99 0.39 -17.13 3.84
C SER A 99 0.49 -16.16 5.01
N TYR A 100 1.68 -15.58 5.21
CA TYR A 100 1.88 -14.41 6.04
C TYR A 100 1.94 -13.18 5.15
N TYR A 101 1.29 -12.11 5.55
CA TYR A 101 1.23 -10.85 4.79
C TYR A 101 0.67 -9.72 5.65
N ALA A 102 1.04 -8.50 5.29
CA ALA A 102 0.35 -7.29 5.69
C ALA A 102 -0.51 -6.75 4.54
N THR A 103 -1.64 -6.17 4.85
CA THR A 103 -2.45 -5.42 3.87
C THR A 103 -3.21 -4.30 4.55
N VAL A 104 -3.19 -3.14 3.90
CA VAL A 104 -3.96 -1.96 4.28
C VAL A 104 -4.87 -1.57 3.14
N GLN A 105 -6.16 -1.46 3.43
CA GLN A 105 -7.19 -0.97 2.50
C GLN A 105 -7.73 0.34 3.06
N LEU A 106 -7.57 1.41 2.31
CA LEU A 106 -7.99 2.76 2.64
C LEU A 106 -9.18 3.15 1.77
N GLU A 107 -10.31 3.41 2.38
CA GLU A 107 -11.44 4.06 1.72
C GLU A 107 -11.25 5.57 1.83
N GLY A 108 -11.52 6.32 0.77
CA GLY A 108 -11.34 7.75 0.83
C GLY A 108 -12.08 8.55 -0.22
N ASP A 109 -12.21 9.84 0.07
CA ASP A 109 -12.71 10.84 -0.85
C ASP A 109 -11.56 11.35 -1.73
N VAL A 110 -11.87 11.61 -2.99
CA VAL A 110 -10.89 11.99 -4.01
C VAL A 110 -11.15 13.41 -4.48
N ARG A 111 -10.11 14.25 -4.44
CA ARG A 111 -10.06 15.54 -5.12
C ARG A 111 -9.11 15.45 -6.31
N LEU A 112 -9.64 15.74 -7.50
CA LEU A 112 -8.84 15.78 -8.72
C LEU A 112 -8.07 17.10 -8.82
N VAL A 113 -6.79 17.03 -9.16
CA VAL A 113 -5.87 18.17 -9.26
C VAL A 113 -5.52 18.39 -10.73
N ASP A 114 -6.15 19.37 -11.37
CA ASP A 114 -5.93 19.74 -12.77
C ASP A 114 -5.15 21.04 -12.94
N ASP A 115 -5.17 21.93 -11.93
CA ASP A 115 -4.41 23.19 -11.95
C ASP A 115 -2.90 22.92 -12.08
N ALA A 116 -2.23 23.67 -12.94
CA ALA A 116 -0.82 23.44 -13.26
C ALA A 116 0.12 23.70 -12.06
N ALA A 117 -0.16 24.75 -11.27
CA ALA A 117 0.65 25.08 -10.11
C ALA A 117 0.46 24.04 -8.98
N ALA A 118 -0.79 23.61 -8.75
CA ALA A 118 -1.09 22.55 -7.78
C ALA A 118 -0.48 21.21 -8.19
N LYS A 119 -0.48 20.86 -9.49
CA LYS A 119 0.23 19.65 -9.97
C LYS A 119 1.74 19.75 -9.78
N ALA A 120 2.33 20.92 -10.01
CA ALA A 120 3.76 21.13 -9.77
C ALA A 120 4.11 20.91 -8.29
N GLN A 121 3.32 21.46 -7.36
CA GLN A 121 3.51 21.25 -5.91
C GLN A 121 3.37 19.78 -5.52
N LEU A 122 2.37 19.06 -6.05
CA LEU A 122 2.16 17.64 -5.81
C LEU A 122 3.36 16.82 -6.29
N LEU A 123 3.89 17.12 -7.47
CA LEU A 123 5.08 16.45 -7.99
C LEU A 123 6.35 16.77 -7.17
N ASP A 124 6.51 17.99 -6.69
CA ASP A 124 7.62 18.34 -5.79
C ASP A 124 7.55 17.58 -4.46
N GLU A 125 6.35 17.34 -3.93
CA GLU A 125 6.16 16.50 -2.75
C GLU A 125 6.57 15.04 -3.03
N GLN A 126 6.18 14.48 -4.16
CA GLN A 126 6.59 13.14 -4.57
C GLN A 126 8.10 13.05 -4.81
N LEU A 127 8.71 14.03 -5.46
CA LEU A 127 10.16 14.07 -5.68
C LEU A 127 10.93 14.10 -4.35
N ARG A 128 10.48 14.91 -3.39
CA ARG A 128 11.13 14.95 -2.05
C ARG A 128 11.02 13.61 -1.31
N HIS A 129 9.93 12.87 -1.52
CA HIS A 129 9.73 11.55 -0.91
C HIS A 129 10.59 10.47 -1.59
N PHE A 130 10.50 10.37 -2.92
CA PHE A 130 11.15 9.28 -3.68
C PHE A 130 12.61 9.56 -4.00
N GLU A 131 13.02 10.81 -4.05
CA GLU A 131 14.36 11.26 -4.44
C GLU A 131 14.91 12.30 -3.44
N PRO A 132 15.04 11.99 -2.13
CA PRO A 132 15.44 12.97 -1.12
C PRO A 132 16.81 13.60 -1.41
N ASP A 133 17.72 12.87 -2.06
CA ASP A 133 19.04 13.31 -2.48
C ASP A 133 19.07 13.67 -3.98
N GLY A 134 17.91 13.80 -4.62
CA GLY A 134 17.79 14.08 -6.05
C GLY A 134 18.26 15.48 -6.42
N ALA A 135 18.92 15.58 -7.57
CA ALA A 135 19.44 16.86 -8.10
C ALA A 135 18.43 17.62 -8.98
N ARG A 136 17.18 17.14 -9.09
CA ARG A 136 16.18 17.76 -9.93
C ARG A 136 15.74 19.12 -9.33
N ALA A 137 15.72 20.15 -10.17
CA ALA A 137 15.13 21.43 -9.79
C ALA A 137 13.62 21.30 -9.50
N PRO A 138 13.04 22.18 -8.66
CA PRO A 138 11.60 22.21 -8.41
C PRO A 138 10.78 22.25 -9.72
N VAL A 139 9.62 21.57 -9.71
CA VAL A 139 8.75 21.50 -10.88
C VAL A 139 8.15 22.86 -11.19
N SER A 140 8.31 23.35 -12.42
CA SER A 140 7.81 24.65 -12.83
C SER A 140 6.49 24.53 -13.63
N ALA A 141 5.45 25.19 -13.14
CA ALA A 141 4.19 25.30 -13.89
C ALA A 141 4.28 26.22 -15.11
N THR A 142 5.27 27.11 -15.15
CA THR A 142 5.37 28.19 -16.15
C THR A 142 6.52 28.03 -17.14
N GLU A 143 7.54 27.25 -16.79
CA GLU A 143 8.76 27.10 -17.59
C GLU A 143 8.85 25.71 -18.24
N ALA A 144 9.52 25.64 -19.38
CA ALA A 144 9.85 24.39 -20.04
C ALA A 144 11.02 23.69 -19.30
N PRO A 145 11.08 22.34 -19.29
CA PRO A 145 10.18 21.43 -19.97
C PRO A 145 8.84 21.18 -19.28
N ASP A 146 8.72 21.42 -17.97
CA ASP A 146 7.62 21.00 -17.12
C ASP A 146 6.26 21.50 -17.58
N ARG A 147 6.16 22.79 -17.94
CA ARG A 147 4.93 23.38 -18.48
C ARG A 147 4.33 22.59 -19.62
N ARG A 148 5.16 21.93 -20.43
CA ARG A 148 4.70 21.12 -21.59
C ARG A 148 4.31 19.70 -21.17
N LEU A 149 4.84 19.19 -20.06
CA LEU A 149 4.63 17.84 -19.56
C LEU A 149 3.42 17.75 -18.62
N LEU A 150 3.21 18.75 -17.78
CA LEU A 150 2.12 18.81 -16.80
C LEU A 150 0.72 18.53 -17.37
N PRO A 151 0.35 18.92 -18.60
CA PRO A 151 -0.93 18.55 -19.20
C PRO A 151 -1.10 17.03 -19.43
N GLY A 152 -0.02 16.26 -19.50
CA GLY A 152 -0.04 14.82 -19.69
C GLY A 152 -0.46 14.00 -18.46
N ILE A 153 -0.61 14.66 -17.31
CA ILE A 153 -1.00 14.02 -16.04
C ILE A 153 -2.19 14.71 -15.39
N ARG A 154 -2.84 14.01 -14.46
CA ARG A 154 -3.75 14.57 -13.45
C ARG A 154 -3.29 14.13 -12.07
N GLY A 155 -3.35 15.05 -11.12
CA GLY A 155 -3.09 14.76 -9.72
C GLY A 155 -4.34 14.26 -9.01
N ILE A 156 -4.10 13.53 -7.94
CA ILE A 156 -5.11 13.03 -7.01
C ILE A 156 -4.65 13.42 -5.60
N GLU A 157 -5.54 14.03 -4.86
CA GLU A 157 -5.49 14.16 -3.42
C GLU A 157 -6.58 13.27 -2.83
N PHE A 158 -6.19 12.27 -2.07
CA PHE A 158 -7.06 11.25 -1.50
C PHE A 158 -7.10 11.45 0.02
N THR A 159 -8.29 11.70 0.56
CA THR A 159 -8.51 11.88 2.01
C THR A 159 -9.09 10.59 2.59
N VAL A 160 -8.37 9.94 3.48
CA VAL A 160 -8.77 8.69 4.13
C VAL A 160 -10.00 8.90 5.01
N THR A 161 -11.07 8.15 4.73
CA THR A 161 -12.33 8.14 5.50
C THR A 161 -12.59 6.83 6.22
N GLY A 162 -11.93 5.75 5.80
CA GLY A 162 -12.04 4.43 6.42
C GLY A 162 -10.78 3.59 6.21
N VAL A 163 -10.46 2.75 7.20
CA VAL A 163 -9.28 1.90 7.17
C VAL A 163 -9.64 0.47 7.53
N ARG A 164 -9.09 -0.48 6.77
CA ARG A 164 -9.12 -1.90 7.09
C ARG A 164 -7.70 -2.44 6.96
N ALA A 165 -7.03 -2.67 8.08
CA ALA A 165 -5.66 -3.16 8.13
C ALA A 165 -5.61 -4.58 8.72
N LYS A 166 -4.82 -5.46 8.09
CA LYS A 166 -4.63 -6.84 8.51
C LYS A 166 -3.16 -7.20 8.43
N PHE A 167 -2.64 -7.66 9.57
CA PHE A 167 -1.25 -8.10 9.72
C PHE A 167 -1.24 -9.57 10.17
N LYS A 168 -1.27 -10.47 9.19
CA LYS A 168 -1.36 -11.92 9.41
C LYS A 168 0.03 -12.54 9.53
N PHE A 169 0.56 -12.56 10.75
CA PHE A 169 1.90 -13.08 11.06
C PHE A 169 1.87 -14.00 12.30
N GLY A 170 0.93 -14.95 12.33
CA GLY A 170 0.86 -15.96 13.38
C GLY A 170 0.40 -15.45 14.75
N GLY A 171 -0.42 -14.38 14.81
CA GLY A 171 -0.94 -13.86 16.06
C GLY A 171 -1.80 -14.86 16.86
N ASN A 172 -2.35 -15.88 16.19
CA ASN A 172 -3.07 -16.99 16.81
C ASN A 172 -2.18 -18.18 17.19
N ARG A 173 -0.86 -18.09 17.03
CA ARG A 173 0.08 -19.15 17.35
C ARG A 173 0.70 -18.94 18.72
N THR A 174 1.18 -20.04 19.32
CA THR A 174 1.98 -19.98 20.55
C THR A 174 3.32 -19.27 20.29
N ALA A 175 3.97 -18.78 21.33
CA ALA A 175 5.29 -18.18 21.21
C ALA A 175 6.31 -19.17 20.61
N GLU A 176 6.27 -20.45 21.06
CA GLU A 176 7.12 -21.51 20.53
C GLU A 176 6.90 -21.78 19.04
N ASP A 177 5.65 -21.79 18.58
CA ASP A 177 5.33 -21.95 17.15
C ASP A 177 5.88 -20.79 16.33
N ARG A 178 5.72 -19.54 16.83
CA ARG A 178 6.25 -18.35 16.14
C ARG A 178 7.78 -18.38 16.07
N GLU A 179 8.45 -18.79 17.16
CA GLU A 179 9.90 -18.92 17.18
C GLU A 179 10.39 -19.98 16.18
N ARG A 180 9.76 -21.14 16.15
CA ARG A 180 10.06 -22.20 15.17
C ARG A 180 9.86 -21.72 13.72
N ILE A 181 8.75 -21.08 13.42
CA ILE A 181 8.48 -20.54 12.08
C ILE A 181 9.50 -19.46 11.74
N GLY A 182 9.82 -18.58 12.68
CA GLY A 182 10.83 -17.54 12.52
C GLY A 182 12.22 -18.08 12.21
N ALA A 183 12.64 -19.15 12.87
CA ALA A 183 13.90 -19.83 12.58
C ALA A 183 13.93 -20.39 11.15
N ARG A 184 12.82 -20.99 10.69
CA ARG A 184 12.69 -21.52 9.33
C ARG A 184 12.70 -20.43 8.27
N LEU A 185 12.08 -19.28 8.53
CA LEU A 185 12.15 -18.12 7.63
C LEU A 185 13.58 -17.58 7.53
N ALA A 186 14.29 -17.48 8.66
CA ALA A 186 15.68 -17.06 8.68
C ALA A 186 16.61 -18.03 7.94
N GLU A 187 16.37 -19.34 8.09
CA GLU A 187 17.14 -20.41 7.39
C GLU A 187 16.90 -20.36 5.87
N ARG A 188 15.65 -20.15 5.42
CA ARG A 188 15.32 -20.07 4.00
C ARG A 188 15.86 -18.79 3.35
N ASP A 189 15.89 -17.69 4.07
CA ASP A 189 16.39 -16.35 3.67
C ASP A 189 15.98 -15.95 2.24
N GLY A 190 14.75 -16.25 1.86
CA GLY A 190 14.19 -15.85 0.58
C GLY A 190 13.94 -14.33 0.52
N PRO A 191 13.77 -13.76 -0.68
CA PRO A 191 13.66 -12.30 -0.88
C PRO A 191 12.47 -11.66 -0.13
N LEU A 192 11.42 -12.43 0.17
CA LEU A 192 10.23 -11.96 0.88
C LEU A 192 10.22 -12.37 2.37
N ASP A 193 11.18 -13.19 2.83
CA ASP A 193 11.16 -13.74 4.17
C ASP A 193 11.58 -12.75 5.24
N ARG A 194 12.50 -11.83 4.91
CA ARG A 194 13.05 -10.86 5.88
C ARG A 194 11.99 -9.93 6.42
N ALA A 195 11.16 -9.37 5.54
CA ALA A 195 10.07 -8.48 5.93
C ALA A 195 9.03 -9.24 6.79
N ALA A 196 8.61 -10.43 6.34
CA ALA A 196 7.67 -11.25 7.08
C ALA A 196 8.21 -11.69 8.46
N LEU A 197 9.52 -11.99 8.56
CA LEU A 197 10.19 -12.31 9.82
C LEU A 197 10.21 -11.11 10.77
N ALA A 198 10.46 -9.91 10.27
CA ALA A 198 10.40 -8.69 11.07
C ALA A 198 9.00 -8.48 11.65
N GLN A 199 7.95 -8.65 10.85
CA GLN A 199 6.56 -8.55 11.29
C GLN A 199 6.18 -9.66 12.29
N LEU A 200 6.63 -10.89 12.07
CA LEU A 200 6.41 -12.00 13.01
C LEU A 200 6.99 -11.70 14.40
N ARG A 201 8.19 -11.12 14.46
CA ARG A 201 8.88 -10.73 15.71
C ARG A 201 8.17 -9.60 16.46
N ARG A 202 7.48 -8.70 15.75
CA ARG A 202 6.64 -7.65 16.38
C ARG A 202 5.40 -8.24 17.10
N ARG A 203 4.99 -9.47 16.76
CA ARG A 203 3.85 -10.20 17.37
C ARG A 203 4.27 -11.09 18.58
N SER A 204 5.54 -11.10 18.92
CA SER A 204 6.12 -11.94 19.96
C SER A 204 5.99 -11.32 21.34
#